data_0e8d8c5f2181373100eb84cfbb8409cd
#
_entry.id   0e8d8c5f2181373100eb84cfbb8409cd
#
_cell.length_a   1.000
_cell.length_b   1.000
_cell.length_c   1.000
_cell.angle_alpha   90.00
_cell.angle_beta   90.00
_cell.angle_gamma   90.00
#
_symmetry.space_group_name_H-M   'P 1'
#
loop_
_entity.id
_entity.type
_entity.pdbx_description
1 polymer ?
#
loop_
_entity_poly.entity_id
_entity_poly.type
_entity_poly.pdbx_seq_one_letter_code
_entity_poly.pdbx_strand_id
1 'polypeptide(L)'
;MKANEVIEHIFTLPQFQALGWQNKATRALKLILGKSKESLVRYAYIRSDCLYIAVRAPFAAQELKHDSIINSIKNALNTYFKTQNDKFYKSEFSEIKNVKIFVPKYKKPKILIAQTKPFILDEKATGYFKIHCKEAKLQSIFKEIQKVLKEK
;
A
#
# COMPACT_ATOMS: atom_id res chain seq x y z
N MET A 1 16.01 19.10 1.41
CA MET A 1 15.31 18.24 0.43
C MET A 1 13.84 18.20 0.74
N LYS A 2 13.01 18.53 -0.24
CA LYS A 2 11.55 18.40 -0.07
C LYS A 2 11.17 16.90 -0.15
N ALA A 3 10.16 16.48 0.60
CA ALA A 3 9.73 15.07 0.62
C ALA A 3 9.47 14.48 -0.78
N ASN A 4 8.97 15.29 -1.70
CA ASN A 4 8.74 14.89 -3.09
C ASN A 4 10.04 14.56 -3.85
N GLU A 5 11.13 15.28 -3.60
CA GLU A 5 12.44 15.03 -4.24
C GLU A 5 13.02 13.69 -3.78
N VAL A 6 12.84 13.36 -2.51
CA VAL A 6 13.26 12.05 -1.96
C VAL A 6 12.47 10.91 -2.57
N ILE A 7 11.16 11.08 -2.70
CA ILE A 7 10.27 10.07 -3.30
C ILE A 7 10.62 9.87 -4.79
N GLU A 8 10.85 10.94 -5.54
CA GLU A 8 11.29 10.86 -6.94
C GLU A 8 12.63 10.16 -7.06
N HIS A 9 13.58 10.46 -6.19
CA HIS A 9 14.87 9.80 -6.16
C HIS A 9 14.75 8.29 -5.87
N ILE A 10 13.89 7.89 -4.92
CA ILE A 10 13.62 6.48 -4.64
C ILE A 10 13.09 5.75 -5.89
N PHE A 11 12.20 6.37 -6.65
CA PHE A 11 11.65 5.77 -7.88
C PHE A 11 12.66 5.68 -9.04
N THR A 12 13.81 6.37 -8.97
CA THR A 12 14.89 6.19 -9.95
C THR A 12 15.74 4.94 -9.68
N LEU A 13 15.68 4.38 -8.49
CA LEU A 13 16.40 3.16 -8.14
C LEU A 13 15.82 1.96 -8.91
N PRO A 14 16.67 1.04 -9.45
CA PRO A 14 16.22 -0.06 -10.30
C PRO A 14 15.13 -0.93 -9.68
N GLN A 15 15.22 -1.17 -8.39
CA GLN A 15 14.27 -1.98 -7.62
C GLN A 15 12.87 -1.33 -7.48
N PHE A 16 12.77 -0.01 -7.63
CA PHE A 16 11.51 0.73 -7.49
C PHE A 16 11.00 1.33 -8.81
N GLN A 17 11.71 1.16 -9.89
CA GLN A 17 11.33 1.69 -11.21
C GLN A 17 9.93 1.24 -11.64
N ALA A 18 9.59 -0.03 -11.46
CA ALA A 18 8.27 -0.55 -11.80
C ALA A 18 7.13 0.16 -11.06
N LEU A 19 7.33 0.52 -9.79
CA LEU A 19 6.37 1.30 -8.99
C LEU A 19 6.28 2.75 -9.46
N GLY A 20 7.40 3.36 -9.84
CA GLY A 20 7.44 4.70 -10.43
C GLY A 20 6.63 4.77 -11.71
N TRP A 21 6.76 3.78 -12.58
CA TRP A 21 5.99 3.64 -13.81
C TRP A 21 4.49 3.47 -13.56
N GLN A 22 4.13 2.60 -12.64
CA GLN A 22 2.75 2.40 -12.27
C GLN A 22 2.10 3.70 -11.78
N ASN A 23 2.82 4.48 -10.98
CA ASN A 23 2.33 5.75 -10.50
C ASN A 23 2.18 6.78 -11.62
N LYS A 24 3.15 6.89 -12.54
CA LYS A 24 3.07 7.79 -13.70
C LYS A 24 1.90 7.42 -14.62
N ALA A 25 1.76 6.15 -14.99
CA ALA A 25 0.66 5.69 -15.81
C ALA A 25 -0.70 5.91 -15.15
N THR A 26 -0.79 5.66 -13.84
CA THR A 26 -2.01 5.90 -13.07
C THR A 26 -2.40 7.37 -13.04
N ARG A 27 -1.43 8.26 -12.78
CA ARG A 27 -1.67 9.72 -12.76
C ARG A 27 -2.11 10.23 -14.13
N ALA A 28 -1.39 9.84 -15.21
CA ALA A 28 -1.74 10.23 -16.56
C ALA A 28 -3.15 9.76 -16.95
N LEU A 29 -3.48 8.51 -16.65
CA LEU A 29 -4.81 7.96 -16.92
C LEU A 29 -5.91 8.71 -16.15
N LYS A 30 -5.69 9.04 -14.89
CA LYS A 30 -6.66 9.79 -14.08
C LYS A 30 -6.89 11.20 -14.61
N LEU A 31 -5.84 11.88 -15.07
CA LEU A 31 -5.97 13.18 -15.70
C LEU A 31 -6.82 13.11 -16.99
N ILE A 32 -6.63 12.08 -17.81
CA ILE A 32 -7.36 11.89 -19.07
C ILE A 32 -8.83 11.56 -18.81
N LEU A 33 -9.13 10.70 -17.84
CA LEU A 33 -10.49 10.30 -17.51
C LEU A 33 -11.31 11.40 -16.82
N GLY A 34 -10.64 12.38 -16.22
CA GLY A 34 -11.28 13.46 -15.47
C GLY A 34 -11.89 13.00 -14.14
N LYS A 35 -12.39 13.99 -13.38
CA LYS A 35 -12.89 13.78 -12.00
C LYS A 35 -14.02 12.75 -11.89
N SER A 36 -14.89 12.68 -12.90
CA SER A 36 -16.06 11.77 -12.87
C SER A 36 -15.66 10.28 -12.92
N LYS A 37 -14.65 9.94 -13.69
CA LYS A 37 -14.22 8.54 -13.90
C LYS A 37 -12.92 8.18 -13.18
N GLU A 38 -12.22 9.15 -12.64
CA GLU A 38 -11.00 8.96 -11.86
C GLU A 38 -11.21 7.99 -10.70
N SER A 39 -12.36 8.09 -10.02
CA SER A 39 -12.70 7.24 -8.87
C SER A 39 -12.88 5.77 -9.22
N LEU A 40 -13.17 5.45 -10.48
CA LEU A 40 -13.35 4.07 -10.98
C LEU A 40 -12.02 3.33 -11.07
N VAL A 41 -10.93 4.06 -11.33
CA VAL A 41 -9.59 3.49 -11.51
C VAL A 41 -8.89 3.37 -10.17
N ARG A 42 -8.34 2.19 -9.92
CA ARG A 42 -7.51 1.94 -8.75
C ARG A 42 -6.05 2.23 -9.02
N TYR A 43 -5.50 1.59 -10.04
CA TYR A 43 -4.16 1.83 -10.57
C TYR A 43 -4.08 1.38 -12.04
N ALA A 44 -3.04 1.82 -12.73
CA ALA A 44 -2.74 1.40 -14.10
C ALA A 44 -1.24 1.19 -14.26
N TYR A 45 -0.87 0.29 -15.14
CA TYR A 45 0.52 0.06 -15.52
C TYR A 45 0.62 -0.36 -16.98
N ILE A 46 1.79 -0.15 -17.58
CA ILE A 46 2.07 -0.50 -18.96
C ILE A 46 3.08 -1.65 -18.95
N ARG A 47 2.82 -2.66 -19.78
CA ARG A 47 3.71 -3.79 -19.99
C ARG A 47 3.59 -4.26 -21.43
N SER A 48 4.71 -4.35 -22.14
CA SER A 48 4.75 -4.85 -23.54
C SER A 48 3.68 -4.23 -24.42
N ASP A 49 3.68 -2.91 -24.58
CA ASP A 49 2.73 -2.12 -25.41
C ASP A 49 1.24 -2.27 -25.02
N CYS A 50 0.96 -2.87 -23.87
CA CYS A 50 -0.38 -3.06 -23.35
C CYS A 50 -0.57 -2.27 -22.05
N LEU A 51 -1.61 -1.43 -22.02
CA LEU A 51 -2.06 -0.74 -20.83
C LEU A 51 -2.99 -1.65 -20.03
N TYR A 52 -2.64 -1.92 -18.79
CA TYR A 52 -3.46 -2.65 -17.83
C TYR A 52 -4.10 -1.67 -16.86
N ILE A 53 -5.42 -1.67 -16.79
CA ILE A 53 -6.21 -0.80 -15.90
C ILE A 53 -6.91 -1.67 -14.87
N ALA A 54 -6.52 -1.51 -13.61
CA ALA A 54 -7.20 -2.12 -12.49
C ALA A 54 -8.32 -1.21 -12.00
N VAL A 55 -9.54 -1.71 -12.00
CA VAL A 55 -10.72 -0.98 -11.54
C VAL A 55 -11.22 -1.48 -10.19
N ARG A 56 -12.01 -0.66 -9.51
CA ARG A 56 -12.49 -0.96 -8.15
C ARG A 56 -13.64 -1.96 -8.11
N ALA A 57 -14.46 -1.97 -9.16
CA ALA A 57 -15.67 -2.78 -9.20
C ALA A 57 -15.98 -3.28 -10.62
N PRO A 58 -16.75 -4.38 -10.78
CA PRO A 58 -17.11 -4.93 -12.09
C PRO A 58 -17.86 -3.94 -12.99
N PHE A 59 -18.75 -3.12 -12.46
CA PHE A 59 -19.46 -2.11 -13.24
C PHE A 59 -18.51 -1.07 -13.85
N ALA A 60 -17.46 -0.69 -13.14
CA ALA A 60 -16.44 0.22 -13.66
C ALA A 60 -15.68 -0.39 -14.85
N ALA A 61 -15.48 -1.72 -14.83
CA ALA A 61 -14.90 -2.42 -15.97
C ALA A 61 -15.84 -2.39 -17.19
N GLN A 62 -17.14 -2.52 -17.01
CA GLN A 62 -18.11 -2.42 -18.10
C GLN A 62 -18.13 -1.02 -18.69
N GLU A 63 -18.17 0.00 -17.83
CA GLU A 63 -18.18 1.41 -18.27
C GLU A 63 -16.93 1.79 -19.07
N LEU A 64 -15.75 1.36 -18.64
CA LEU A 64 -14.50 1.68 -19.33
C LEU A 64 -14.20 0.80 -20.55
N LYS A 65 -14.91 -0.33 -20.75
CA LYS A 65 -14.71 -1.24 -21.89
C LYS A 65 -15.31 -0.77 -23.20
N HIS A 66 -16.04 0.35 -23.20
CA HIS A 66 -16.57 0.90 -24.46
C HIS A 66 -15.42 1.28 -25.39
N ASP A 67 -15.51 0.86 -26.66
CA ASP A 67 -14.46 1.06 -27.66
C ASP A 67 -14.07 2.53 -27.85
N SER A 68 -15.04 3.42 -27.78
CA SER A 68 -14.81 4.86 -27.86
C SER A 68 -13.91 5.35 -26.70
N ILE A 69 -14.13 4.86 -25.48
CA ILE A 69 -13.35 5.23 -24.29
C ILE A 69 -11.95 4.62 -24.39
N ILE A 70 -11.84 3.36 -24.80
CA ILE A 70 -10.55 2.68 -25.00
C ILE A 70 -9.70 3.43 -26.02
N ASN A 71 -10.27 3.82 -27.15
CA ASN A 71 -9.56 4.55 -28.18
C ASN A 71 -9.15 5.96 -27.71
N SER A 72 -10.03 6.66 -27.01
CA SER A 72 -9.71 7.94 -26.40
C SER A 72 -8.56 7.83 -25.40
N ILE A 73 -8.56 6.83 -24.52
CA ILE A 73 -7.49 6.58 -23.56
C ILE A 73 -6.17 6.30 -24.28
N LYS A 74 -6.17 5.43 -25.31
CA LYS A 74 -4.96 5.13 -26.07
C LYS A 74 -4.36 6.38 -26.71
N ASN A 75 -5.17 7.14 -27.44
CA ASN A 75 -4.72 8.32 -28.16
C ASN A 75 -4.20 9.38 -27.18
N ALA A 76 -4.95 9.65 -26.11
CA ALA A 76 -4.57 10.66 -25.13
C ALA A 76 -3.29 10.29 -24.36
N LEU A 77 -3.13 9.01 -23.97
CA LEU A 77 -1.90 8.56 -23.30
C LEU A 77 -0.70 8.57 -24.23
N ASN A 78 -0.86 8.11 -25.48
CA ASN A 78 0.22 8.16 -26.45
C ASN A 78 0.67 9.62 -26.73
N THR A 79 -0.28 10.55 -26.84
CA THR A 79 0.03 11.97 -26.95
C THR A 79 0.72 12.51 -25.70
N TYR A 80 0.18 12.21 -24.52
CA TYR A 80 0.74 12.63 -23.24
C TYR A 80 2.21 12.19 -23.09
N PHE A 81 2.51 10.93 -23.34
CA PHE A 81 3.87 10.41 -23.23
C PHE A 81 4.81 10.95 -24.31
N LYS A 82 4.32 11.22 -25.53
CA LYS A 82 5.12 11.86 -26.59
C LYS A 82 5.50 13.29 -26.23
N THR A 83 4.61 14.05 -25.59
CA THR A 83 4.84 15.45 -25.23
C THR A 83 5.73 15.62 -24.02
N GLN A 84 5.71 14.70 -23.08
CA GLN A 84 6.49 14.77 -21.83
C GLN A 84 8.00 14.57 -22.04
N ASN A 85 8.47 14.23 -23.25
CA ASN A 85 9.89 13.99 -23.57
C ASN A 85 10.59 13.06 -22.58
N ASP A 86 9.83 12.17 -21.92
CA ASP A 86 10.35 11.27 -20.89
C ASP A 86 11.30 10.28 -21.58
N LYS A 87 12.60 10.40 -21.28
CA LYS A 87 13.67 9.56 -21.86
C LYS A 87 13.37 8.06 -21.69
N PHE A 88 12.65 7.76 -20.67
CA PHE A 88 12.24 6.42 -20.31
C PHE A 88 11.16 5.88 -21.25
N TYR A 89 10.14 6.67 -21.59
CA TYR A 89 9.09 6.23 -22.50
C TYR A 89 9.66 5.84 -23.87
N LYS A 90 10.67 6.60 -24.34
CA LYS A 90 11.32 6.32 -25.62
C LYS A 90 12.17 5.05 -25.62
N SER A 91 12.63 4.57 -24.45
CA SER A 91 13.51 3.39 -24.37
C SER A 91 12.73 2.07 -24.24
N GLU A 92 11.59 2.06 -23.58
CA GLU A 92 10.85 0.82 -23.30
C GLU A 92 9.53 0.66 -24.05
N PHE A 93 8.86 1.77 -24.44
CA PHE A 93 7.55 1.73 -25.07
C PHE A 93 7.48 2.64 -26.30
N SER A 94 7.21 2.05 -27.45
CA SER A 94 7.00 2.82 -28.68
C SER A 94 5.59 3.41 -28.75
N GLU A 95 4.57 2.62 -28.41
CA GLU A 95 3.16 3.00 -28.47
C GLU A 95 2.28 2.02 -27.70
N ILE A 96 1.21 2.53 -27.04
CA ILE A 96 0.19 1.69 -26.43
C ILE A 96 -0.76 1.18 -27.51
N LYS A 97 -0.68 -0.11 -27.81
CA LYS A 97 -1.50 -0.77 -28.83
C LYS A 97 -2.79 -1.34 -28.24
N ASN A 98 -2.72 -1.91 -27.05
CA ASN A 98 -3.83 -2.61 -26.41
C ASN A 98 -4.14 -2.06 -25.02
N VAL A 99 -5.42 -2.19 -24.62
CA VAL A 99 -5.88 -1.84 -23.28
C VAL A 99 -6.60 -3.05 -22.68
N LYS A 100 -6.19 -3.46 -21.49
CA LYS A 100 -6.83 -4.52 -20.72
C LYS A 100 -7.35 -3.97 -19.41
N ILE A 101 -8.66 -4.17 -19.17
CA ILE A 101 -9.34 -3.69 -17.96
C ILE A 101 -9.73 -4.89 -17.13
N PHE A 102 -9.36 -4.88 -15.84
CA PHE A 102 -9.63 -6.00 -14.95
C PHE A 102 -9.95 -5.53 -13.52
N VAL A 103 -10.68 -6.38 -12.81
CA VAL A 103 -10.94 -6.20 -11.38
C VAL A 103 -9.94 -7.06 -10.61
N PRO A 104 -9.03 -6.47 -9.82
CA PRO A 104 -8.09 -7.25 -9.05
C PRO A 104 -8.81 -8.08 -7.99
N LYS A 105 -8.64 -9.40 -8.02
CA LYS A 105 -9.13 -10.29 -6.98
C LYS A 105 -8.21 -10.17 -5.76
N TYR A 106 -8.61 -9.40 -4.76
CA TYR A 106 -7.94 -9.45 -3.47
C TYR A 106 -8.36 -10.70 -2.71
N LYS A 107 -7.45 -11.63 -2.56
CA LYS A 107 -7.53 -12.50 -1.41
C LYS A 107 -7.28 -11.60 -0.21
N LYS A 108 -8.35 -11.29 0.54
CA LYS A 108 -8.16 -10.69 1.87
C LYS A 108 -7.10 -11.56 2.57
N PRO A 109 -5.99 -11.00 3.06
CA PRO A 109 -5.11 -11.79 3.87
C PRO A 109 -6.03 -12.42 4.91
N LYS A 110 -6.02 -13.74 5.05
CA LYS A 110 -6.60 -14.37 6.22
C LYS A 110 -5.76 -13.82 7.37
N ILE A 111 -6.25 -12.75 7.99
CA ILE A 111 -5.77 -12.36 9.29
C ILE A 111 -6.15 -13.59 10.11
N LEU A 112 -5.18 -14.48 10.29
CA LEU A 112 -5.20 -15.38 11.40
C LEU A 112 -5.14 -14.42 12.59
N ILE A 113 -6.33 -13.96 13.02
CA ILE A 113 -6.51 -13.53 14.38
C ILE A 113 -6.18 -14.83 15.10
N ALA A 114 -4.89 -15.00 15.44
CA ALA A 114 -4.55 -15.90 16.49
C ALA A 114 -5.58 -15.53 17.55
N GLN A 115 -6.51 -16.42 17.82
CA GLN A 115 -7.30 -16.30 19.02
C GLN A 115 -6.27 -16.32 20.14
N THR A 116 -5.70 -15.16 20.40
CA THR A 116 -5.04 -14.90 21.66
C THR A 116 -6.17 -15.17 22.63
N LYS A 117 -6.21 -16.41 23.13
CA LYS A 117 -6.93 -16.66 24.38
C LYS A 117 -6.57 -15.46 25.21
N PRO A 118 -7.58 -14.72 25.73
CA PRO A 118 -7.26 -13.59 26.58
C PRO A 118 -6.19 -14.13 27.52
N PHE A 119 -5.01 -13.51 27.49
CA PHE A 119 -3.94 -13.85 28.40
C PHE A 119 -4.51 -13.48 29.77
N ILE A 120 -5.28 -14.41 30.33
CA ILE A 120 -5.68 -14.33 31.71
C ILE A 120 -4.33 -14.48 32.42
N LEU A 121 -3.78 -13.35 32.81
CA LEU A 121 -2.75 -13.31 33.84
C LEU A 121 -3.39 -13.99 35.03
N ASP A 122 -3.20 -15.30 35.10
CA ASP A 122 -3.46 -16.04 36.29
C ASP A 122 -2.43 -15.51 37.28
N GLU A 123 -2.81 -14.44 37.99
CA GLU A 123 -1.98 -13.80 39.01
C GLU A 123 -1.79 -14.78 40.14
N LYS A 124 -0.97 -15.78 39.92
CA LYS A 124 -0.44 -16.64 40.97
C LYS A 124 0.76 -16.00 41.63
N ALA A 125 0.73 -14.70 41.79
CA ALA A 125 1.70 -14.03 42.62
C ALA A 125 1.43 -14.43 44.09
N THR A 126 2.10 -15.47 44.52
CA THR A 126 1.96 -16.01 45.90
C THR A 126 2.59 -15.12 46.96
N GLY A 127 3.14 -13.97 46.56
CA GLY A 127 3.87 -13.09 47.49
C GLY A 127 5.19 -13.66 48.05
N TYR A 128 5.61 -14.85 47.58
CA TYR A 128 6.86 -15.47 47.98
C TYR A 128 7.96 -15.19 46.94
N PHE A 129 8.74 -14.14 47.13
CA PHE A 129 9.94 -13.86 46.35
C PHE A 129 11.08 -13.36 47.28
N LYS A 130 12.32 -13.64 46.89
CA LYS A 130 13.50 -13.20 47.68
C LYS A 130 13.86 -11.78 47.28
N ILE A 131 14.00 -10.91 48.25
CA ILE A 131 14.39 -9.52 48.07
C ILE A 131 15.93 -9.45 48.08
N HIS A 132 16.52 -9.11 46.94
CA HIS A 132 17.97 -9.02 46.77
C HIS A 132 18.48 -7.57 46.74
N CYS A 133 17.64 -6.58 47.07
CA CYS A 133 18.05 -5.18 47.11
C CYS A 133 18.94 -4.89 48.34
N LYS A 134 20.01 -4.13 48.13
CA LYS A 134 20.85 -3.63 49.21
C LYS A 134 20.35 -2.30 49.80
N GLU A 135 19.52 -1.60 49.10
CA GLU A 135 18.98 -0.29 49.46
C GLU A 135 17.78 -0.44 50.41
N ALA A 136 17.89 0.13 51.62
CA ALA A 136 16.87 -0.03 52.65
C ALA A 136 15.47 0.46 52.27
N LYS A 137 15.42 1.54 51.45
CA LYS A 137 14.17 2.12 50.94
C LYS A 137 13.43 1.20 49.99
N LEU A 138 14.16 0.55 49.10
CA LEU A 138 13.59 -0.45 48.18
C LEU A 138 13.18 -1.74 48.90
N GLN A 139 13.94 -2.16 49.92
CA GLN A 139 13.57 -3.32 50.74
C GLN A 139 12.22 -3.12 51.44
N SER A 140 11.95 -1.93 51.98
CA SER A 140 10.65 -1.64 52.64
C SER A 140 9.49 -1.73 51.63
N ILE A 141 9.67 -1.16 50.45
CA ILE A 141 8.65 -1.23 49.36
C ILE A 141 8.36 -2.67 48.97
N PHE A 142 9.39 -3.49 48.75
CA PHE A 142 9.19 -4.90 48.41
C PHE A 142 8.53 -5.71 49.52
N LYS A 143 8.80 -5.41 50.78
CA LYS A 143 8.10 -6.03 51.93
C LYS A 143 6.62 -5.66 51.96
N GLU A 144 6.28 -4.41 51.67
CA GLU A 144 4.88 -3.98 51.55
C GLU A 144 4.15 -4.71 50.41
N ILE A 145 4.80 -4.83 49.24
CA ILE A 145 4.24 -5.59 48.10
C ILE A 145 4.00 -7.06 48.50
N GLN A 146 4.97 -7.70 49.19
CA GLN A 146 4.80 -9.06 49.67
C GLN A 146 3.62 -9.20 50.65
N LYS A 147 3.40 -8.22 51.52
CA LYS A 147 2.30 -8.21 52.46
C LYS A 147 0.95 -8.13 51.72
N VAL A 148 0.81 -7.19 50.79
CA VAL A 148 -0.42 -7.02 50.01
C VAL A 148 -0.74 -8.27 49.15
N LEU A 149 0.28 -8.94 48.59
CA LEU A 149 0.08 -10.16 47.81
C LEU A 149 -0.31 -11.38 48.66
N LYS A 150 0.06 -11.42 49.92
CA LYS A 150 -0.30 -12.51 50.87
C LYS A 150 -1.68 -12.33 51.48
N GLU A 151 -2.20 -11.13 51.52
CA GLU A 151 -3.51 -10.79 52.06
C GLU A 151 -4.66 -10.98 51.06
N LYS A 152 -4.35 -11.35 49.78
CA LYS A 152 -5.31 -11.73 48.76
C LYS A 152 -5.51 -13.26 48.76
#